data_0ad9711ff424e0723fcd4f69d83b480a
#
_entry.id   0ad9711ff424e0723fcd4f69d83b480a
#
_cell.length_a   1.000
_cell.length_b   1.000
_cell.length_c   1.000
_cell.angle_alpha   90.00
_cell.angle_beta   90.00
_cell.angle_gamma   90.00
#
_symmetry.space_group_name_H-M   'P 1'
#
loop_
_entity.id
_entity.type
_entity.pdbx_description
1 polymer ?
#
loop_
_entity_poly.entity_id
_entity_poly.type
_entity_poly.pdbx_seq_one_letter_code
_entity_poly.pdbx_strand_id
1 'polypeptide(L)'
;VAMAGTFGYELDPGKLSDQEKEEIKEQVVRYKGYAELIQQGEYYRLSDPFRDVCGAWMFVSKDGAKALVNVVMLEIHGNMLVSYVRLKGLKPEAIYEDAQSHRRYSGAALMNAGIPMPLRMEEYMAYQMELNEV
;
A
#
# COMPACT_ATOMS: atom_id res chain seq x y z
N VAL A 1 -4.86 -6.29 -1.59
CA VAL A 1 -6.31 -5.98 -1.68
C VAL A 1 -7.02 -6.48 -0.43
N ALA A 2 -6.94 -7.76 -0.08
CA ALA A 2 -7.69 -8.35 1.04
C ALA A 2 -7.52 -7.61 2.38
N MET A 3 -6.32 -7.08 2.67
CA MET A 3 -6.03 -6.32 3.89
C MET A 3 -6.56 -4.88 3.90
N ALA A 4 -7.23 -4.42 2.84
CA ALA A 4 -7.77 -3.05 2.77
C ALA A 4 -9.14 -2.87 3.44
N GLY A 5 -9.57 -3.81 4.25
CA GLY A 5 -10.83 -3.79 4.98
C GLY A 5 -10.78 -4.75 6.15
N THR A 6 -11.87 -5.44 6.43
CA THR A 6 -11.88 -6.56 7.37
C THR A 6 -11.13 -7.73 6.76
N PHE A 7 -10.15 -8.26 7.47
CA PHE A 7 -9.29 -9.33 7.00
C PHE A 7 -9.45 -10.59 7.86
N GLY A 8 -9.57 -11.74 7.20
CA GLY A 8 -9.66 -13.04 7.82
C GLY A 8 -9.56 -14.17 6.80
N TYR A 9 -9.52 -15.39 7.27
CA TYR A 9 -9.45 -16.59 6.46
C TYR A 9 -10.66 -17.49 6.70
N GLU A 10 -11.28 -17.94 5.62
CA GLU A 10 -12.29 -18.99 5.63
C GLU A 10 -11.67 -20.29 5.12
N LEU A 11 -10.96 -21.01 6.00
CA LEU A 11 -10.27 -22.25 5.67
C LEU A 11 -10.23 -23.19 6.87
N ASP A 12 -9.99 -24.48 6.59
CA ASP A 12 -9.82 -25.52 7.61
C ASP A 12 -8.35 -25.59 8.05
N PRO A 13 -7.99 -25.12 9.27
CA PRO A 13 -6.61 -25.12 9.72
C PRO A 13 -5.99 -26.52 9.81
N GLY A 14 -6.81 -27.58 9.89
CA GLY A 14 -6.38 -28.97 9.95
C GLY A 14 -5.78 -29.48 8.63
N LYS A 15 -6.10 -28.83 7.51
CA LYS A 15 -5.62 -29.18 6.16
C LYS A 15 -4.37 -28.42 5.73
N LEU A 16 -3.91 -27.47 6.55
CA LEU A 16 -2.75 -26.65 6.24
C LEU A 16 -1.48 -27.31 6.68
N SER A 17 -0.42 -27.17 5.86
CA SER A 17 0.95 -27.45 6.25
C SER A 17 1.44 -26.50 7.34
N ASP A 18 2.49 -26.85 8.03
CA ASP A 18 3.06 -25.98 9.07
C ASP A 18 3.64 -24.69 8.47
N GLN A 19 4.16 -24.75 7.24
CA GLN A 19 4.61 -23.55 6.52
C GLN A 19 3.46 -22.58 6.23
N GLU A 20 2.33 -23.08 5.70
CA GLU A 20 1.15 -22.22 5.44
C GLU A 20 0.58 -21.62 6.72
N LYS A 21 0.61 -22.34 7.83
CA LYS A 21 0.20 -21.82 9.14
C LYS A 21 1.10 -20.68 9.60
N GLU A 22 2.40 -20.77 9.37
CA GLU A 22 3.34 -19.71 9.74
C GLU A 22 3.14 -18.46 8.85
N GLU A 23 3.00 -18.64 7.54
CA GLU A 23 2.68 -17.56 6.61
C GLU A 23 1.39 -16.82 7.00
N ILE A 24 0.34 -17.55 7.41
CA ILE A 24 -0.90 -16.96 7.90
C ILE A 24 -0.68 -16.15 9.18
N LYS A 25 0.10 -16.66 10.13
CA LYS A 25 0.42 -15.91 11.34
C LYS A 25 1.12 -14.59 11.05
N GLU A 26 2.11 -14.61 10.16
CA GLU A 26 2.82 -13.41 9.73
C GLU A 26 1.86 -12.39 9.07
N GLN A 27 0.96 -12.85 8.22
CA GLN A 27 -0.04 -12.00 7.56
C GLN A 27 -1.02 -11.40 8.57
N VAL A 28 -1.47 -12.17 9.56
CA VAL A 28 -2.36 -11.69 10.63
C VAL A 28 -1.65 -10.65 11.50
N VAL A 29 -0.37 -10.88 11.85
CA VAL A 29 0.43 -9.91 12.62
C VAL A 29 0.58 -8.61 11.83
N ARG A 30 0.91 -8.69 10.54
CA ARG A 30 1.00 -7.53 9.66
C ARG A 30 -0.31 -6.76 9.59
N TYR A 31 -1.43 -7.45 9.38
CA TYR A 31 -2.76 -6.82 9.34
C TYR A 31 -3.11 -6.12 10.65
N LYS A 32 -2.84 -6.75 11.80
CA LYS A 32 -3.06 -6.12 13.12
C LYS A 32 -2.27 -4.83 13.30
N GLY A 33 -1.08 -4.73 12.71
CA GLY A 33 -0.30 -3.50 12.70
C GLY A 33 -0.95 -2.36 11.90
N TYR A 34 -1.78 -2.69 10.90
CA TYR A 34 -2.46 -1.71 10.05
C TYR A 34 -3.94 -1.51 10.40
N ALA A 35 -4.53 -2.37 11.21
CA ALA A 35 -5.98 -2.42 11.41
C ALA A 35 -6.56 -1.08 11.89
N GLU A 36 -5.91 -0.41 12.82
CA GLU A 36 -6.33 0.91 13.30
C GLU A 36 -6.30 1.95 12.18
N LEU A 37 -5.21 1.99 11.40
CA LEU A 37 -5.04 2.91 10.29
C LEU A 37 -6.10 2.67 9.20
N ILE A 38 -6.42 1.41 8.90
CA ILE A 38 -7.42 1.03 7.90
C ILE A 38 -8.83 1.38 8.36
N GLN A 39 -9.13 1.17 9.66
CA GLN A 39 -10.48 1.34 10.21
C GLN A 39 -10.80 2.77 10.64
N GLN A 40 -9.80 3.53 11.09
CA GLN A 40 -9.96 4.86 11.67
C GLN A 40 -9.32 5.98 10.85
N GLY A 41 -8.40 5.64 9.94
CA GLY A 41 -7.75 6.57 9.05
C GLY A 41 -8.66 7.09 7.93
N GLU A 42 -8.18 8.09 7.22
CA GLU A 42 -8.84 8.63 6.04
C GLU A 42 -8.47 7.83 4.80
N TYR A 43 -9.46 7.44 4.03
CA TYR A 43 -9.28 6.72 2.77
C TYR A 43 -9.17 7.68 1.59
N TYR A 44 -8.14 7.49 0.76
CA TYR A 44 -7.97 8.22 -0.50
C TYR A 44 -7.85 7.26 -1.67
N ARG A 45 -8.70 7.46 -2.68
CA ARG A 45 -8.50 6.84 -3.99
C ARG A 45 -7.47 7.65 -4.77
N LEU A 46 -6.44 6.98 -5.28
CA LEU A 46 -5.31 7.59 -5.97
C LEU A 46 -5.36 7.40 -7.49
N SER A 47 -6.10 6.41 -7.98
CA SER A 47 -6.26 6.12 -9.41
C SER A 47 -7.71 5.78 -9.75
N ASP A 48 -8.04 5.84 -11.03
CA ASP A 48 -9.30 5.33 -11.59
C ASP A 48 -9.04 3.95 -12.22
N PRO A 49 -9.49 2.83 -11.61
CA PRO A 49 -9.20 1.48 -12.10
C PRO A 49 -9.83 1.16 -13.47
N PHE A 50 -10.70 2.03 -14.00
CA PHE A 50 -11.30 1.89 -15.32
C PHE A 50 -10.57 2.67 -16.43
N ARG A 51 -9.60 3.51 -16.06
CA ARG A 51 -8.85 4.38 -16.98
C ARG A 51 -7.35 4.26 -16.82
N ASP A 52 -6.89 3.95 -15.60
CA ASP A 52 -5.48 3.86 -15.28
C ASP A 52 -4.99 2.41 -15.35
N VAL A 53 -3.73 2.22 -15.65
CA VAL A 53 -3.08 0.90 -15.73
C VAL A 53 -2.93 0.23 -14.34
N CYS A 54 -3.23 0.95 -13.27
CA CYS A 54 -3.17 0.41 -11.91
C CYS A 54 -4.36 0.87 -11.07
N GLY A 55 -4.78 0.03 -10.12
CA GLY A 55 -5.64 0.39 -9.01
C GLY A 55 -4.79 0.86 -7.84
N ALA A 56 -4.95 2.10 -7.39
CA ALA A 56 -4.18 2.65 -6.28
C ALA A 56 -5.08 3.35 -5.25
N TRP A 57 -4.82 3.11 -3.98
CA TRP A 57 -5.50 3.74 -2.85
C TRP A 57 -4.59 3.81 -1.64
N MET A 58 -4.93 4.64 -0.68
CA MET A 58 -4.19 4.76 0.57
C MET A 58 -5.09 5.06 1.75
N PHE A 59 -4.57 4.76 2.92
CA PHE A 59 -5.11 5.18 4.21
C PHE A 59 -4.11 6.10 4.87
N VAL A 60 -4.58 7.18 5.50
CA VAL A 60 -3.75 8.15 6.22
C VAL A 60 -4.30 8.30 7.62
N SER A 61 -3.44 8.31 8.63
CA SER A 61 -3.86 8.58 10.01
C SER A 61 -4.40 10.01 10.13
N LYS A 62 -5.32 10.24 11.07
CA LYS A 62 -5.98 11.54 11.26
C LYS A 62 -5.01 12.69 11.53
N ASP A 63 -3.86 12.39 12.13
CA ASP A 63 -2.77 13.35 12.37
C ASP A 63 -1.82 13.48 11.17
N GLY A 64 -2.01 12.70 10.10
CA GLY A 64 -1.18 12.71 8.92
C GLY A 64 0.20 12.06 9.10
N ALA A 65 0.50 11.46 10.28
CA ALA A 65 1.82 10.95 10.60
C ALA A 65 2.13 9.58 10.01
N LYS A 66 1.08 8.81 9.67
CA LYS A 66 1.21 7.47 9.09
C LYS A 66 0.38 7.32 7.84
N ALA A 67 0.89 6.59 6.86
CA ALA A 67 0.13 6.24 5.67
C ALA A 67 0.45 4.83 5.20
N LEU A 68 -0.57 4.16 4.66
CA LEU A 68 -0.46 2.86 4.01
C LEU A 68 -0.93 2.98 2.58
N VAL A 69 -0.01 2.89 1.63
CA VAL A 69 -0.28 2.99 0.19
C VAL A 69 -0.37 1.59 -0.39
N ASN A 70 -1.40 1.36 -1.19
CA ASN A 70 -1.63 0.09 -1.88
C ASN A 70 -1.76 0.35 -3.38
N VAL A 71 -1.07 -0.44 -4.19
CA VAL A 71 -1.14 -0.40 -5.64
C VAL A 71 -1.27 -1.81 -6.18
N VAL A 72 -2.16 -2.01 -7.13
CA VAL A 72 -2.28 -3.25 -7.91
C VAL A 72 -2.12 -2.91 -9.37
N MET A 73 -1.19 -3.54 -10.06
CA MET A 73 -1.03 -3.40 -11.49
C MET A 73 -2.17 -4.17 -12.18
N LEU A 74 -2.91 -3.49 -13.05
CA LEU A 74 -4.04 -4.08 -13.77
C LEU A 74 -3.66 -4.46 -15.19
N GLU A 75 -2.85 -3.63 -15.85
CA GLU A 75 -2.41 -3.84 -17.23
C GLU A 75 -0.95 -3.47 -17.40
N ILE A 76 -0.21 -4.22 -18.20
CA ILE A 76 1.16 -3.91 -18.60
C ILE A 76 1.22 -3.80 -20.12
N HIS A 77 1.64 -2.64 -20.59
CA HIS A 77 1.90 -2.42 -22.00
C HIS A 77 3.40 -2.45 -22.29
N GLY A 78 3.80 -3.04 -23.40
CA GLY A 78 5.19 -3.00 -23.88
C GLY A 78 5.67 -1.54 -24.00
N ASN A 79 6.90 -1.26 -23.57
CA ASN A 79 7.49 0.08 -23.54
C ASN A 79 6.80 1.08 -22.59
N MET A 80 6.19 0.62 -21.52
CA MET A 80 5.65 1.50 -20.48
C MET A 80 6.74 2.42 -19.94
N LEU A 81 6.45 3.72 -19.93
CA LEU A 81 7.21 4.70 -19.16
C LEU A 81 6.98 4.46 -17.66
N VAL A 82 7.92 4.94 -16.83
CA VAL A 82 7.74 4.88 -15.37
C VAL A 82 6.45 5.57 -14.99
N SER A 83 5.54 4.82 -14.38
CA SER A 83 4.29 5.35 -13.83
C SER A 83 4.53 5.90 -12.43
N TYR A 84 3.90 7.03 -12.10
CA TYR A 84 3.97 7.64 -10.79
C TYR A 84 2.59 7.67 -10.15
N VAL A 85 2.49 7.25 -8.89
CA VAL A 85 1.27 7.38 -8.10
C VAL A 85 1.42 8.54 -7.13
N ARG A 86 0.62 9.59 -7.31
CA ARG A 86 0.61 10.76 -6.43
C ARG A 86 -0.20 10.46 -5.19
N LEU A 87 0.38 10.74 -4.02
CA LEU A 87 -0.26 10.51 -2.73
C LEU A 87 -1.15 11.71 -2.34
N LYS A 88 -1.96 11.52 -1.31
CA LYS A 88 -2.89 12.54 -0.79
C LYS A 88 -2.90 12.51 0.74
N GLY A 89 -3.32 13.62 1.35
CA GLY A 89 -3.57 13.70 2.79
C GLY A 89 -2.33 13.72 3.69
N LEU A 90 -1.13 13.85 3.11
CA LEU A 90 0.12 13.98 3.87
C LEU A 90 0.39 15.43 4.24
N LYS A 91 1.25 15.66 5.23
CA LYS A 91 1.78 16.99 5.59
C LYS A 91 2.87 17.37 4.59
N PRO A 92 2.75 18.47 3.83
CA PRO A 92 3.73 18.84 2.80
C PRO A 92 5.15 19.06 3.35
N GLU A 93 5.24 19.60 4.55
CA GLU A 93 6.49 19.96 5.24
C GLU A 93 7.16 18.79 5.96
N ALA A 94 6.42 17.69 6.20
CA ALA A 94 6.93 16.54 6.93
C ALA A 94 7.82 15.66 6.04
N ILE A 95 8.72 14.94 6.68
CA ILE A 95 9.52 13.87 6.07
C ILE A 95 8.92 12.53 6.46
N TYR A 96 8.73 11.67 5.48
CA TYR A 96 8.22 10.31 5.65
C TYR A 96 9.28 9.29 5.29
N GLU A 97 9.42 8.28 6.12
CA GLU A 97 10.29 7.13 5.87
C GLU A 97 9.43 5.92 5.48
N ASP A 98 9.80 5.25 4.40
CA ASP A 98 9.23 3.94 4.04
C ASP A 98 9.79 2.87 4.97
N ALA A 99 8.93 2.18 5.70
CA ALA A 99 9.29 1.20 6.70
C ALA A 99 10.10 0.01 6.14
N GLN A 100 9.96 -0.30 4.85
CA GLN A 100 10.65 -1.42 4.23
C GLN A 100 12.00 -1.04 3.63
N SER A 101 12.06 0.06 2.87
CA SER A 101 13.28 0.47 2.15
C SER A 101 14.14 1.47 2.93
N HIS A 102 13.61 2.05 4.03
CA HIS A 102 14.22 3.14 4.81
C HIS A 102 14.53 4.40 4.00
N ARG A 103 13.92 4.54 2.83
CA ARG A 103 14.03 5.74 2.02
C ARG A 103 13.14 6.84 2.58
N ARG A 104 13.64 8.08 2.49
CA ARG A 104 12.95 9.26 3.00
C ARG A 104 12.47 10.15 1.87
N TYR A 105 11.28 10.70 2.06
CA TYR A 105 10.60 11.54 1.09
C TYR A 105 9.93 12.71 1.82
N SER A 106 9.92 13.90 1.23
CA SER A 106 9.05 14.96 1.74
C SER A 106 7.59 14.69 1.35
N GLY A 107 6.65 15.04 2.21
CA GLY A 107 5.22 14.95 1.89
C GLY A 107 4.85 15.71 0.62
N ALA A 108 5.46 16.89 0.42
CA ALA A 108 5.28 17.66 -0.80
C ALA A 108 5.73 16.89 -2.06
N ALA A 109 6.87 16.19 -2.02
CA ALA A 109 7.34 15.38 -3.15
C ALA A 109 6.39 14.20 -3.43
N LEU A 110 5.95 13.51 -2.38
CA LEU A 110 5.00 12.39 -2.50
C LEU A 110 3.66 12.82 -3.10
N MET A 111 3.16 14.00 -2.73
CA MET A 111 1.87 14.49 -3.22
C MET A 111 1.95 15.12 -4.62
N ASN A 112 3.05 15.76 -4.99
CA ASN A 112 3.16 16.48 -6.27
C ASN A 112 3.84 15.65 -7.36
N ALA A 113 4.95 14.99 -7.06
CA ALA A 113 5.65 14.11 -8.01
C ALA A 113 5.12 12.66 -7.94
N GLY A 114 4.81 12.17 -6.75
CA GLY A 114 4.36 10.80 -6.52
C GLY A 114 5.51 9.82 -6.27
N ILE A 115 5.15 8.57 -6.05
CA ILE A 115 6.08 7.45 -5.95
C ILE A 115 6.23 6.75 -7.31
N PRO A 116 7.45 6.45 -7.75
CA PRO A 116 7.64 5.66 -8.98
C PRO A 116 7.19 4.21 -8.74
N MET A 117 6.42 3.67 -9.67
CA MET A 117 6.08 2.25 -9.66
C MET A 117 7.29 1.41 -10.06
N PRO A 118 7.50 0.24 -9.43
CA PRO A 118 8.60 -0.64 -9.80
C PRO A 118 8.54 -1.03 -11.29
N LEU A 119 9.68 -0.95 -11.99
CA LEU A 119 9.79 -1.28 -13.42
C LEU A 119 9.54 -2.76 -13.77
N ARG A 120 9.52 -3.63 -12.77
CA ARG A 120 9.33 -5.08 -12.91
C ARG A 120 8.02 -5.55 -12.27
N MET A 121 6.95 -4.77 -12.38
CA MET A 121 5.64 -5.27 -11.99
C MET A 121 5.08 -6.16 -13.09
N GLU A 122 4.44 -7.24 -12.67
CA GLU A 122 3.62 -8.11 -13.52
C GLU A 122 2.14 -7.73 -13.36
N GLU A 123 1.30 -8.13 -14.30
CA GLU A 123 -0.15 -7.95 -14.17
C GLU A 123 -0.64 -8.63 -12.88
N TYR A 124 -1.52 -7.93 -12.17
CA TYR A 124 -2.09 -8.34 -10.87
C TYR A 124 -1.08 -8.40 -9.72
N MET A 125 0.18 -7.99 -9.93
CA MET A 125 1.11 -7.82 -8.83
C MET A 125 0.67 -6.66 -7.94
N ALA A 126 0.73 -6.89 -6.61
CA ALA A 126 0.42 -5.88 -5.61
C ALA A 126 1.70 -5.30 -5.00
N TYR A 127 1.70 -4.00 -4.79
CA TYR A 127 2.72 -3.27 -4.07
C TYR A 127 2.10 -2.54 -2.88
N GLN A 128 2.75 -2.61 -1.74
CA GLN A 128 2.33 -1.93 -0.51
C GLN A 128 3.52 -1.17 0.07
N MET A 129 3.28 0.08 0.46
CA MET A 129 4.27 0.96 1.09
C MET A 129 3.70 1.51 2.39
N GLU A 130 4.44 1.36 3.47
CA GLU A 130 4.13 1.95 4.77
C GLU A 130 5.03 3.16 4.99
N LEU A 131 4.42 4.32 5.21
CA LEU A 131 5.10 5.58 5.43
C LEU A 131 4.88 6.06 6.87
N ASN A 132 5.96 6.40 7.54
CA ASN A 132 5.93 6.95 8.89
C ASN A 132 6.67 8.30 8.90
N GLU A 133 6.07 9.33 9.50
CA GLU A 133 6.70 10.63 9.73
C GLU A 133 7.90 10.48 10.68
N VAL A 134 9.04 11.09 10.35
CA VAL A 134 10.31 11.00 11.08
C VAL A 134 10.92 12.38 11.34
#